data_f5c680c1802b8af07db9b72a00108321
#
_entry.id   f5c680c1802b8af07db9b72a00108321
#
_cell.length_a   1.000
_cell.length_b   1.000
_cell.length_c   1.000
_cell.angle_alpha   90.00
_cell.angle_beta   90.00
_cell.angle_gamma   90.00
#
_symmetry.space_group_name_H-M   'P 1'
#
loop_
_entity.id
_entity.type
_entity.pdbx_description
1 polymer ?
#
loop_
_entity_poly.entity_id
_entity_poly.type
_entity_poly.pdbx_seq_one_letter_code
_entity_poly.pdbx_strand_id
1 'polypeptide(L)'
;MLIKSIRLYYFTYFLSNAILLFSVKVAFFAQGEFMSTTEILLFIAKVLAGTGVFLVGVHLLTQNIEQLATNRIKTLFNKTADKKLLNVGIGTISTALLQSSGVTTVLIVGFVNVGIMTLGQATAMIMGANIGTTITAQIAALSAFPITTYIQVLACVGMLMTILWSNEKVQNIGYILAGFGLVFIGLAIMSDVMAANQHALQGVFETATNPFLLFFIGIVSTALVQSSSATTSVIIAMSVAGLSIGTGKNEILYIILGTNIGSCVTALMSSIGASTNAKRASLIHLLFNFLGSIIFFVMLMIWDDFMDVTLKRWFHESATQIAMFHTLFNVLCTVIFLPMSSLFVKASTLIIKDKHDDVEVTYIDERIMTSSSIAIEQLKKELMLIADMSMNTFETSYKAFCERDTTKATPIQKKVDQINAKSQNLINYRRNAANPKSR
;
A
#
# COMPACT_ATOMS: atom_id res chain seq x y z
N MET A 1 6.28 1.07 18.90
CA MET A 1 5.16 0.63 18.04
C MET A 1 5.64 0.11 16.69
N LEU A 2 6.61 0.76 16.04
CA LEU A 2 7.23 0.36 14.77
C LEU A 2 7.82 -1.07 14.79
N ILE A 3 8.55 -1.44 15.85
CA ILE A 3 9.16 -2.78 16.01
C ILE A 3 8.08 -3.88 16.14
N LYS A 4 6.93 -3.59 16.76
CA LYS A 4 5.78 -4.52 16.78
C LYS A 4 5.11 -4.64 15.41
N SER A 5 4.99 -3.54 14.66
CA SER A 5 4.49 -3.57 13.27
C SER A 5 5.43 -4.34 12.35
N ILE A 6 6.75 -4.13 12.48
CA ILE A 6 7.77 -4.86 11.72
C ILE A 6 7.75 -6.36 12.07
N ARG A 7 7.66 -6.72 13.36
CA ARG A 7 7.54 -8.13 13.78
C ARG A 7 6.22 -8.76 13.30
N LEU A 8 5.11 -8.02 13.34
CA LEU A 8 3.83 -8.48 12.83
C LEU A 8 3.88 -8.63 11.30
N TYR A 9 4.54 -7.71 10.59
CA TYR A 9 4.78 -7.77 9.15
C TYR A 9 5.58 -9.02 8.74
N TYR A 10 6.69 -9.31 9.42
CA TYR A 10 7.48 -10.52 9.15
C TYR A 10 6.74 -11.80 9.57
N PHE A 11 5.96 -11.77 10.64
CA PHE A 11 5.17 -12.92 11.08
C PHE A 11 4.00 -13.21 10.13
N THR A 12 3.25 -12.20 9.68
CA THR A 12 2.17 -12.36 8.70
C THR A 12 2.71 -12.78 7.33
N TYR A 13 3.89 -12.27 6.96
CA TYR A 13 4.62 -12.69 5.76
C TYR A 13 5.02 -14.17 5.82
N PHE A 14 5.55 -14.63 6.95
CA PHE A 14 5.87 -16.05 7.18
C PHE A 14 4.63 -16.92 7.14
N LEU A 15 3.54 -16.47 7.74
CA LEU A 15 2.26 -17.20 7.78
C LEU A 15 1.60 -17.27 6.38
N SER A 16 1.68 -16.21 5.58
CA SER A 16 1.19 -16.18 4.20
C SER A 16 1.90 -17.20 3.31
N ASN A 17 3.22 -17.25 3.42
CA ASN A 17 4.01 -18.25 2.71
C ASN A 17 3.71 -19.67 3.22
N ALA A 18 3.47 -19.87 4.51
CA ALA A 18 3.07 -21.15 5.07
C ALA A 18 1.68 -21.61 4.56
N ILE A 19 0.74 -20.68 4.36
CA ILE A 19 -0.60 -20.97 3.79
C ILE A 19 -0.50 -21.31 2.30
N LEU A 20 0.29 -20.55 1.53
CA LEU A 20 0.60 -20.88 0.13
C LEU A 20 1.21 -22.28 0.04
N LEU A 21 2.09 -22.63 0.98
CA LEU A 21 2.73 -23.90 1.14
C LEU A 21 1.76 -25.05 1.45
N PHE A 22 0.84 -24.79 2.35
CA PHE A 22 -0.20 -25.77 2.71
C PHE A 22 -1.13 -26.03 1.51
N SER A 23 -1.51 -24.98 0.78
CA SER A 23 -2.32 -25.07 -0.43
C SER A 23 -1.61 -25.84 -1.55
N VAL A 24 -0.31 -25.58 -1.76
CA VAL A 24 0.53 -26.32 -2.69
C VAL A 24 0.65 -27.77 -2.27
N LYS A 25 0.87 -28.07 -0.98
CA LYS A 25 0.99 -29.45 -0.49
C LYS A 25 -0.33 -30.23 -0.63
N VAL A 26 -1.48 -29.60 -0.37
CA VAL A 26 -2.80 -30.20 -0.54
C VAL A 26 -3.08 -30.48 -2.02
N ALA A 27 -2.68 -29.56 -2.92
CA ALA A 27 -2.85 -29.71 -4.36
C ALA A 27 -1.96 -30.82 -4.95
N PHE A 28 -0.70 -30.93 -4.49
CA PHE A 28 0.22 -32.01 -4.87
C PHE A 28 -0.27 -33.40 -4.39
N PHE A 29 -0.92 -33.48 -3.23
CA PHE A 29 -1.45 -34.71 -2.71
C PHE A 29 -2.64 -35.24 -3.53
N ALA A 30 -3.36 -34.37 -4.23
CA ALA A 30 -4.56 -34.71 -4.99
C ALA A 30 -4.27 -35.30 -6.38
N GLN A 31 -3.06 -35.16 -6.96
CA GLN A 31 -2.76 -35.54 -8.34
C GLN A 31 -1.78 -36.70 -8.52
N GLY A 32 -1.27 -37.33 -7.45
CA GLY A 32 -0.47 -38.58 -7.55
C GLY A 32 0.94 -38.42 -8.12
N GLU A 33 1.42 -37.22 -8.46
CA GLU A 33 2.81 -36.96 -8.78
C GLU A 33 3.55 -36.50 -7.52
N PHE A 34 4.37 -37.38 -6.96
CA PHE A 34 5.01 -37.14 -5.66
C PHE A 34 6.35 -36.46 -5.82
N MET A 35 6.37 -35.15 -5.62
CA MET A 35 7.58 -34.50 -5.09
C MET A 35 7.83 -35.06 -3.68
N SER A 36 9.04 -35.47 -3.38
CA SER A 36 9.40 -35.87 -2.02
C SER A 36 9.23 -34.66 -1.08
N THR A 37 8.98 -34.91 0.21
CA THR A 37 8.85 -33.84 1.21
C THR A 37 10.09 -32.92 1.19
N THR A 38 11.28 -33.47 0.93
CA THR A 38 12.53 -32.72 0.84
C THR A 38 12.56 -31.79 -0.37
N GLU A 39 12.08 -32.24 -1.54
CA GLU A 39 11.99 -31.39 -2.76
C GLU A 39 11.00 -30.26 -2.58
N ILE A 40 9.84 -30.53 -1.97
CA ILE A 40 8.87 -29.48 -1.63
C ILE A 40 9.49 -28.44 -0.69
N LEU A 41 10.15 -28.88 0.38
CA LEU A 41 10.82 -27.96 1.32
C LEU A 41 11.90 -27.14 0.63
N LEU A 42 12.70 -27.75 -0.26
CA LEU A 42 13.74 -27.05 -1.01
C LEU A 42 13.17 -26.04 -2.00
N PHE A 43 12.10 -26.42 -2.73
CA PHE A 43 11.36 -25.52 -3.60
C PHE A 43 10.89 -24.28 -2.84
N ILE A 44 10.22 -24.48 -1.73
CA ILE A 44 9.75 -23.44 -0.83
C ILE A 44 10.88 -22.53 -0.37
N ALA A 45 11.96 -23.10 0.14
CA ALA A 45 13.11 -22.35 0.65
C ALA A 45 13.71 -21.46 -0.44
N LYS A 46 13.82 -21.96 -1.67
CA LYS A 46 14.35 -21.20 -2.82
C LYS A 46 13.41 -20.08 -3.24
N VAL A 47 12.08 -20.34 -3.30
CA VAL A 47 11.09 -19.27 -3.60
C VAL A 47 11.12 -18.18 -2.53
N LEU A 48 11.22 -18.57 -1.25
CA LEU A 48 11.36 -17.62 -0.14
C LEU A 48 12.66 -16.82 -0.23
N ALA A 49 13.77 -17.46 -0.61
CA ALA A 49 15.06 -16.79 -0.81
C ALA A 49 14.95 -15.74 -1.94
N GLY A 50 14.40 -16.11 -3.11
CA GLY A 50 14.17 -15.20 -4.22
C GLY A 50 13.27 -14.02 -3.84
N THR A 51 12.18 -14.32 -3.13
CA THR A 51 11.27 -13.28 -2.62
C THR A 51 11.98 -12.37 -1.60
N GLY A 52 12.83 -12.93 -0.73
CA GLY A 52 13.63 -12.15 0.22
C GLY A 52 14.57 -11.17 -0.49
N VAL A 53 15.30 -11.63 -1.52
CA VAL A 53 16.18 -10.78 -2.34
C VAL A 53 15.37 -9.69 -3.06
N PHE A 54 14.21 -10.04 -3.65
CA PHE A 54 13.30 -9.10 -4.29
C PHE A 54 12.85 -8.00 -3.31
N LEU A 55 12.42 -8.38 -2.10
CA LEU A 55 11.96 -7.43 -1.09
C LEU A 55 13.08 -6.51 -0.58
N VAL A 56 14.30 -7.04 -0.40
CA VAL A 56 15.47 -6.23 -0.07
C VAL A 56 15.74 -5.23 -1.20
N GLY A 57 15.67 -5.67 -2.46
CA GLY A 57 15.82 -4.81 -3.63
C GLY A 57 14.79 -3.68 -3.65
N VAL A 58 13.51 -4.00 -3.48
CA VAL A 58 12.42 -3.00 -3.40
C VAL A 58 12.63 -2.05 -2.21
N HIS A 59 13.04 -2.56 -1.06
CA HIS A 59 13.28 -1.75 0.13
C HIS A 59 14.42 -0.74 -0.08
N LEU A 60 15.56 -1.17 -0.60
CA LEU A 60 16.69 -0.30 -0.90
C LEU A 60 16.30 0.78 -1.93
N LEU A 61 15.63 0.36 -3.00
CA LEU A 61 15.15 1.27 -4.04
C LEU A 61 14.21 2.33 -3.45
N THR A 62 13.17 1.91 -2.72
CA THR A 62 12.15 2.79 -2.15
C THR A 62 12.75 3.76 -1.13
N GLN A 63 13.53 3.26 -0.18
CA GLN A 63 14.10 4.09 0.89
C GLN A 63 15.02 5.19 0.34
N ASN A 64 15.83 4.89 -0.67
CA ASN A 64 16.77 5.86 -1.21
C ASN A 64 16.12 6.80 -2.24
N ILE A 65 15.10 6.36 -2.98
CA ILE A 65 14.25 7.27 -3.76
C ILE A 65 13.51 8.23 -2.83
N GLU A 66 12.97 7.73 -1.71
CA GLU A 66 12.29 8.56 -0.72
C GLU A 66 13.23 9.62 -0.16
N GLN A 67 14.46 9.29 0.21
CA GLN A 67 15.45 10.24 0.70
C GLN A 67 15.76 11.34 -0.32
N LEU A 68 15.98 10.98 -1.59
CA LEU A 68 16.24 11.95 -2.65
C LEU A 68 15.00 12.78 -3.03
N ALA A 69 13.80 12.17 -2.96
CA ALA A 69 12.55 12.78 -3.40
C ALA A 69 11.75 13.45 -2.27
N THR A 70 12.11 13.28 -0.99
CA THR A 70 11.32 13.72 0.17
C THR A 70 10.84 15.16 0.05
N ASN A 71 11.73 16.11 -0.29
CA ASN A 71 11.34 17.51 -0.43
C ASN A 71 10.42 17.74 -1.64
N ARG A 72 10.59 17.00 -2.73
CA ARG A 72 9.74 17.10 -3.92
C ARG A 72 8.36 16.49 -3.65
N ILE A 73 8.31 15.34 -2.98
CA ILE A 73 7.05 14.69 -2.57
C ILE A 73 6.27 15.61 -1.64
N LYS A 74 6.91 16.21 -0.62
CA LYS A 74 6.29 17.20 0.26
C LYS A 74 5.73 18.39 -0.52
N THR A 75 6.49 18.91 -1.49
CA THR A 75 6.05 20.01 -2.34
C THR A 75 4.86 19.61 -3.22
N LEU A 76 4.82 18.37 -3.70
CA LEU A 76 3.68 17.84 -4.46
C LEU A 76 2.42 17.79 -3.58
N PHE A 77 2.51 17.24 -2.37
CA PHE A 77 1.38 17.19 -1.44
C PHE A 77 0.88 18.59 -1.05
N ASN A 78 1.77 19.56 -0.90
CA ASN A 78 1.40 20.95 -0.61
C ASN A 78 0.72 21.66 -1.80
N LYS A 79 0.80 21.12 -3.01
CA LYS A 79 0.10 21.63 -4.21
C LYS A 79 -1.30 21.07 -4.38
N THR A 80 -1.81 20.29 -3.40
CA THR A 80 -3.19 19.82 -3.45
C THR A 80 -4.13 21.01 -3.61
N ALA A 81 -4.99 20.92 -4.59
CA ALA A 81 -5.96 21.93 -4.94
C ALA A 81 -7.32 21.26 -5.17
N ASP A 82 -8.36 22.03 -5.40
CA ASP A 82 -9.68 21.50 -5.74
C ASP A 82 -9.75 20.87 -7.17
N LYS A 83 -8.61 20.83 -7.88
CA LYS A 83 -8.49 20.22 -9.20
C LYS A 83 -8.27 18.71 -9.08
N LYS A 84 -9.32 17.94 -9.32
CA LYS A 84 -9.32 16.47 -9.20
C LYS A 84 -8.19 15.80 -10.01
N LEU A 85 -7.99 16.19 -11.29
CA LEU A 85 -6.93 15.62 -12.15
C LEU A 85 -5.53 15.89 -11.61
N LEU A 86 -5.30 17.07 -11.02
CA LEU A 86 -4.02 17.37 -10.39
C LEU A 86 -3.76 16.44 -9.21
N ASN A 87 -4.77 16.19 -8.38
CA ASN A 87 -4.66 15.29 -7.24
C ASN A 87 -4.46 13.84 -7.67
N VAL A 88 -5.10 13.37 -8.75
CA VAL A 88 -4.80 12.07 -9.37
C VAL A 88 -3.34 12.02 -9.80
N GLY A 89 -2.84 13.03 -10.51
CA GLY A 89 -1.43 13.11 -10.93
C GLY A 89 -0.46 13.10 -9.75
N ILE A 90 -0.75 13.84 -8.69
CA ILE A 90 0.06 13.85 -7.46
C ILE A 90 0.08 12.45 -6.82
N GLY A 91 -1.08 11.82 -6.67
CA GLY A 91 -1.19 10.46 -6.14
C GLY A 91 -0.41 9.44 -6.98
N THR A 92 -0.54 9.51 -8.30
CA THR A 92 0.18 8.63 -9.25
C THR A 92 1.69 8.80 -9.12
N ILE A 93 2.19 10.03 -9.20
CA ILE A 93 3.64 10.32 -9.15
C ILE A 93 4.20 9.94 -7.77
N SER A 94 3.49 10.30 -6.69
CA SER A 94 3.95 9.97 -5.33
C SER A 94 4.07 8.47 -5.13
N THR A 95 3.08 7.70 -5.56
CA THR A 95 3.11 6.23 -5.43
C THR A 95 4.14 5.60 -6.36
N ALA A 96 4.30 6.09 -7.58
CA ALA A 96 5.33 5.63 -8.49
C ALA A 96 6.75 5.86 -7.94
N LEU A 97 6.99 6.99 -7.27
CA LEU A 97 8.25 7.29 -6.60
C LEU A 97 8.46 6.46 -5.33
N LEU A 98 7.43 6.37 -4.48
CA LEU A 98 7.48 5.60 -3.24
C LEU A 98 7.41 4.08 -3.47
N GLN A 99 7.05 3.63 -4.67
CA GLN A 99 6.85 2.21 -5.02
C GLN A 99 5.94 1.45 -4.02
N SER A 100 5.10 2.20 -3.29
CA SER A 100 4.24 1.66 -2.23
C SER A 100 2.95 2.46 -2.13
N SER A 101 1.84 1.88 -2.59
CA SER A 101 0.51 2.44 -2.38
C SER A 101 0.11 2.44 -0.90
N GLY A 102 0.58 1.46 -0.14
CA GLY A 102 0.34 1.41 1.31
C GLY A 102 0.90 2.64 2.02
N VAL A 103 2.16 2.99 1.78
CA VAL A 103 2.78 4.20 2.34
C VAL A 103 2.05 5.46 1.88
N THR A 104 1.77 5.59 0.57
CA THR A 104 1.06 6.76 0.03
C THR A 104 -0.33 6.91 0.64
N THR A 105 -1.10 5.84 0.76
CA THR A 105 -2.46 5.91 1.34
C THR A 105 -2.42 6.19 2.84
N VAL A 106 -1.45 5.65 3.58
CA VAL A 106 -1.25 6.00 5.00
C VAL A 106 -0.95 7.49 5.16
N LEU A 107 -0.11 8.08 4.30
CA LEU A 107 0.16 9.52 4.29
C LEU A 107 -1.12 10.32 3.98
N ILE A 108 -1.90 9.93 2.96
CA ILE A 108 -3.17 10.58 2.61
C ILE A 108 -4.14 10.53 3.80
N VAL A 109 -4.33 9.35 4.41
CA VAL A 109 -5.17 9.15 5.60
C VAL A 109 -4.69 10.03 6.76
N GLY A 110 -3.37 10.11 6.97
CA GLY A 110 -2.77 10.98 7.96
C GLY A 110 -3.04 12.47 7.70
N PHE A 111 -2.94 12.94 6.46
CA PHE A 111 -3.25 14.34 6.09
C PHE A 111 -4.73 14.67 6.26
N VAL A 112 -5.61 13.73 5.95
CA VAL A 112 -7.04 13.88 6.23
C VAL A 112 -7.29 13.90 7.75
N ASN A 113 -6.59 13.06 8.50
CA ASN A 113 -6.71 12.99 9.96
C ASN A 113 -6.40 14.31 10.64
N VAL A 114 -5.34 14.99 10.18
CA VAL A 114 -4.94 16.30 10.73
C VAL A 114 -5.59 17.49 10.00
N GLY A 115 -6.54 17.23 9.09
CA GLY A 115 -7.29 18.27 8.39
C GLY A 115 -6.46 19.13 7.42
N ILE A 116 -5.28 18.66 6.98
CA ILE A 116 -4.48 19.31 5.92
C ILE A 116 -5.12 19.08 4.55
N MET A 117 -5.80 17.94 4.39
CA MET A 117 -6.42 17.53 3.14
C MET A 117 -7.91 17.27 3.34
N THR A 118 -8.72 17.73 2.40
CA THR A 118 -10.15 17.42 2.38
C THR A 118 -10.39 15.98 1.90
N LEU A 119 -11.54 15.41 2.25
CA LEU A 119 -11.91 14.06 1.83
C LEU A 119 -12.05 13.94 0.30
N GLY A 120 -12.50 15.02 -0.37
CA GLY A 120 -12.58 15.07 -1.83
C GLY A 120 -11.22 15.04 -2.52
N GLN A 121 -10.24 15.79 -2.00
CA GLN A 121 -8.85 15.78 -2.47
C GLN A 121 -8.22 14.40 -2.26
N ALA A 122 -8.41 13.82 -1.06
CA ALA A 122 -7.93 12.49 -0.72
C ALA A 122 -8.49 11.41 -1.67
N THR A 123 -9.79 11.49 -2.02
CA THR A 123 -10.42 10.56 -2.96
C THR A 123 -9.70 10.54 -4.30
N ALA A 124 -9.44 11.71 -4.89
CA ALA A 124 -8.74 11.79 -6.17
C ALA A 124 -7.27 11.31 -6.08
N MET A 125 -6.59 11.62 -4.96
CA MET A 125 -5.21 11.14 -4.75
C MET A 125 -5.14 9.63 -4.55
N ILE A 126 -6.10 9.02 -3.86
CA ILE A 126 -6.19 7.56 -3.68
C ILE A 126 -6.39 6.87 -5.04
N MET A 127 -7.25 7.42 -5.91
CA MET A 127 -7.42 6.91 -7.27
C MET A 127 -6.11 6.97 -8.06
N GLY A 128 -5.37 8.08 -7.96
CA GLY A 128 -4.05 8.21 -8.56
C GLY A 128 -3.01 7.26 -7.97
N ALA A 129 -3.04 7.05 -6.65
CA ALA A 129 -2.12 6.12 -5.98
C ALA A 129 -2.27 4.69 -6.50
N ASN A 130 -3.49 4.25 -6.82
CA ASN A 130 -3.72 2.94 -7.44
C ASN A 130 -3.09 2.84 -8.84
N ILE A 131 -3.16 3.91 -9.66
CA ILE A 131 -2.45 3.95 -10.95
C ILE A 131 -0.93 3.85 -10.71
N GLY A 132 -0.38 4.65 -9.79
CA GLY A 132 1.05 4.67 -9.48
C GLY A 132 1.61 3.32 -9.04
N THR A 133 0.82 2.49 -8.37
CA THR A 133 1.19 1.13 -7.95
C THR A 133 1.54 0.23 -9.14
N THR A 134 0.91 0.44 -10.29
CA THR A 134 1.12 -0.42 -11.46
C THR A 134 2.53 -0.31 -12.04
N ILE A 135 3.26 0.76 -11.75
CA ILE A 135 4.66 0.93 -12.18
C ILE A 135 5.55 -0.22 -11.69
N THR A 136 5.32 -0.72 -10.47
CA THR A 136 6.07 -1.88 -9.95
C THR A 136 5.83 -3.14 -10.78
N ALA A 137 4.58 -3.38 -11.22
CA ALA A 137 4.26 -4.49 -12.10
C ALA A 137 4.89 -4.33 -13.48
N GLN A 138 4.95 -3.10 -14.02
CA GLN A 138 5.63 -2.81 -15.29
C GLN A 138 7.14 -3.07 -15.19
N ILE A 139 7.77 -2.66 -14.09
CA ILE A 139 9.17 -2.97 -13.81
C ILE A 139 9.37 -4.48 -13.74
N ALA A 140 8.54 -5.20 -12.97
CA ALA A 140 8.64 -6.64 -12.85
C ALA A 140 8.47 -7.36 -14.20
N ALA A 141 7.60 -6.86 -15.09
CA ALA A 141 7.37 -7.42 -16.42
C ALA A 141 8.61 -7.33 -17.33
N LEU A 142 9.55 -6.42 -17.06
CA LEU A 142 10.83 -6.36 -17.77
C LEU A 142 11.65 -7.64 -17.56
N SER A 143 11.36 -8.44 -16.53
CA SER A 143 12.03 -9.73 -16.29
C SER A 143 11.82 -10.77 -17.40
N ALA A 144 10.79 -10.59 -18.24
CA ALA A 144 10.56 -11.43 -19.41
C ALA A 144 11.52 -11.15 -20.59
N PHE A 145 12.30 -10.05 -20.53
CA PHE A 145 13.16 -9.65 -21.62
C PHE A 145 14.64 -9.96 -21.37
N PRO A 146 15.45 -10.24 -22.42
CA PRO A 146 16.87 -10.58 -22.30
C PRO A 146 17.73 -9.50 -21.62
N ILE A 147 17.25 -8.25 -21.55
CA ILE A 147 17.93 -7.12 -20.89
C ILE A 147 18.13 -7.35 -19.38
N THR A 148 17.41 -8.30 -18.79
CA THR A 148 17.40 -8.60 -17.35
C THR A 148 18.80 -8.84 -16.81
N THR A 149 19.64 -9.61 -17.53
CA THR A 149 21.01 -9.92 -17.11
C THR A 149 21.85 -8.65 -16.96
N TYR A 150 21.68 -7.66 -17.85
CA TYR A 150 22.40 -6.38 -17.73
C TYR A 150 21.89 -5.55 -16.56
N ILE A 151 20.59 -5.61 -16.27
CA ILE A 151 20.00 -4.92 -15.13
C ILE A 151 20.51 -5.52 -13.81
N GLN A 152 20.66 -6.84 -13.73
CA GLN A 152 21.21 -7.52 -12.54
C GLN A 152 22.62 -7.04 -12.18
N VAL A 153 23.45 -6.68 -13.17
CA VAL A 153 24.79 -6.12 -12.94
C VAL A 153 24.74 -4.80 -12.15
N LEU A 154 23.64 -4.07 -12.23
CA LEU A 154 23.46 -2.84 -11.47
C LEU A 154 23.51 -3.08 -9.95
N ALA A 155 23.23 -4.30 -9.48
CA ALA A 155 23.41 -4.65 -8.07
C ALA A 155 24.87 -4.47 -7.64
N CYS A 156 25.81 -4.97 -8.43
CA CYS A 156 27.24 -4.82 -8.17
C CYS A 156 27.70 -3.37 -8.34
N VAL A 157 27.36 -2.75 -9.47
CA VAL A 157 27.75 -1.35 -9.76
C VAL A 157 27.23 -0.41 -8.68
N GLY A 158 25.96 -0.55 -8.29
CA GLY A 158 25.36 0.26 -7.23
C GLY A 158 26.06 0.09 -5.90
N MET A 159 26.37 -1.16 -5.49
CA MET A 159 27.10 -1.40 -4.24
C MET A 159 28.53 -0.85 -4.28
N LEU A 160 29.24 -0.99 -5.40
CA LEU A 160 30.55 -0.38 -5.56
C LEU A 160 30.48 1.16 -5.43
N MET A 161 29.47 1.80 -5.99
CA MET A 161 29.24 3.25 -5.80
C MET A 161 29.08 3.62 -4.34
N THR A 162 28.37 2.82 -3.54
CA THR A 162 28.17 3.13 -2.11
C THR A 162 29.44 2.98 -1.29
N ILE A 163 30.35 2.10 -1.70
CA ILE A 163 31.61 1.81 -1.00
C ILE A 163 32.71 2.82 -1.39
N LEU A 164 32.80 3.16 -2.68
CA LEU A 164 33.89 3.97 -3.22
C LEU A 164 33.70 5.48 -3.04
N TRP A 165 32.47 5.94 -2.88
CA TRP A 165 32.18 7.38 -2.74
C TRP A 165 31.58 7.70 -1.37
N SER A 166 32.11 8.75 -0.72
CA SER A 166 31.61 9.25 0.57
C SER A 166 30.48 10.28 0.43
N ASN A 167 30.11 10.68 -0.80
CA ASN A 167 29.05 11.65 -1.03
C ASN A 167 27.68 10.97 -0.87
N GLU A 168 26.86 11.47 0.06
CA GLU A 168 25.53 10.93 0.39
C GLU A 168 24.60 10.79 -0.83
N LYS A 169 24.62 11.77 -1.76
CA LYS A 169 23.80 11.67 -2.97
C LYS A 169 24.24 10.55 -3.89
N VAL A 170 25.56 10.35 -4.02
CA VAL A 170 26.15 9.26 -4.82
C VAL A 170 25.83 7.92 -4.18
N GLN A 171 25.93 7.81 -2.86
CA GLN A 171 25.56 6.60 -2.13
C GLN A 171 24.07 6.28 -2.31
N ASN A 172 23.17 7.26 -2.19
CA ASN A 172 21.73 7.05 -2.41
C ASN A 172 21.44 6.58 -3.84
N ILE A 173 22.10 7.15 -4.85
CA ILE A 173 22.00 6.65 -6.25
C ILE A 173 22.54 5.24 -6.35
N GLY A 174 23.66 4.94 -5.70
CA GLY A 174 24.24 3.61 -5.63
C GLY A 174 23.24 2.58 -5.04
N TYR A 175 22.61 2.90 -3.92
CA TYR A 175 21.57 2.04 -3.33
C TYR A 175 20.34 1.88 -4.20
N ILE A 176 19.92 2.91 -4.96
CA ILE A 176 18.82 2.81 -5.93
C ILE A 176 19.21 1.82 -7.04
N LEU A 177 20.41 1.94 -7.62
CA LEU A 177 20.89 1.01 -8.64
C LEU A 177 21.02 -0.41 -8.09
N ALA A 178 21.60 -0.56 -6.89
CA ALA A 178 21.74 -1.84 -6.23
C ALA A 178 20.36 -2.47 -5.97
N GLY A 179 19.43 -1.71 -5.45
CA GLY A 179 18.05 -2.16 -5.21
C GLY A 179 17.36 -2.60 -6.50
N PHE A 180 17.52 -1.82 -7.57
CA PHE A 180 16.96 -2.16 -8.87
C PHE A 180 17.54 -3.48 -9.41
N GLY A 181 18.86 -3.68 -9.34
CA GLY A 181 19.49 -4.93 -9.72
C GLY A 181 19.03 -6.13 -8.87
N LEU A 182 18.90 -5.95 -7.54
CA LEU A 182 18.42 -6.99 -6.62
C LEU A 182 16.97 -7.39 -6.89
N VAL A 183 16.10 -6.46 -7.30
CA VAL A 183 14.72 -6.77 -7.72
C VAL A 183 14.75 -7.82 -8.83
N PHE A 184 15.59 -7.62 -9.85
CA PHE A 184 15.68 -8.55 -10.98
C PHE A 184 16.41 -9.86 -10.63
N ILE A 185 17.35 -9.83 -9.72
CA ILE A 185 17.98 -11.07 -9.18
C ILE A 185 16.93 -11.90 -8.43
N GLY A 186 16.13 -11.26 -7.56
CA GLY A 186 15.06 -11.95 -6.84
C GLY A 186 13.98 -12.55 -7.75
N LEU A 187 13.57 -11.80 -8.79
CA LEU A 187 12.63 -12.30 -9.80
C LEU A 187 13.21 -13.49 -10.58
N ALA A 188 14.47 -13.43 -10.99
CA ALA A 188 15.15 -14.52 -11.68
C ALA A 188 15.21 -15.79 -10.81
N ILE A 189 15.65 -15.67 -9.54
CA ILE A 189 15.67 -16.80 -8.61
C ILE A 189 14.29 -17.46 -8.50
N MET A 190 13.23 -16.66 -8.35
CA MET A 190 11.87 -17.20 -8.28
C MET A 190 11.47 -17.91 -9.58
N SER A 191 11.69 -17.26 -10.72
CA SER A 191 11.34 -17.78 -12.04
C SER A 191 12.10 -19.08 -12.35
N ASP A 192 13.41 -19.14 -12.10
CA ASP A 192 14.26 -20.31 -12.36
C ASP A 192 13.81 -21.52 -11.53
N VAL A 193 13.49 -21.30 -10.25
CA VAL A 193 13.00 -22.37 -9.37
C VAL A 193 11.64 -22.88 -9.82
N MET A 194 10.76 -22.00 -10.28
CA MET A 194 9.44 -22.37 -10.81
C MET A 194 9.57 -23.12 -12.14
N ALA A 195 10.45 -22.64 -13.03
CA ALA A 195 10.73 -23.30 -14.32
C ALA A 195 11.33 -24.71 -14.12
N ALA A 196 12.26 -24.87 -13.15
CA ALA A 196 12.82 -26.18 -12.83
C ALA A 196 11.81 -27.21 -12.32
N ASN A 197 10.65 -26.73 -11.81
CA ASN A 197 9.58 -27.59 -11.31
C ASN A 197 8.29 -27.44 -12.14
N GLN A 198 8.39 -26.94 -13.38
CA GLN A 198 7.26 -26.57 -14.22
C GLN A 198 6.24 -27.70 -14.37
N HIS A 199 6.69 -28.94 -14.68
CA HIS A 199 5.77 -30.07 -14.88
C HIS A 199 4.90 -30.36 -13.66
N ALA A 200 5.52 -30.41 -12.48
CA ALA A 200 4.79 -30.69 -11.24
C ALA A 200 3.85 -29.53 -10.85
N LEU A 201 4.25 -28.29 -11.09
CA LEU A 201 3.45 -27.10 -10.78
C LEU A 201 2.32 -26.90 -11.77
N GLN A 202 2.56 -27.13 -13.07
CA GLN A 202 1.57 -26.91 -14.13
C GLN A 202 0.32 -27.78 -13.92
N GLY A 203 0.49 -29.05 -13.58
CA GLY A 203 -0.65 -29.92 -13.30
C GLY A 203 -1.57 -29.43 -12.17
N VAL A 204 -1.00 -28.79 -11.15
CA VAL A 204 -1.76 -28.16 -10.06
C VAL A 204 -2.47 -26.90 -10.54
N PHE A 205 -1.77 -26.03 -11.28
CA PHE A 205 -2.32 -24.75 -11.69
C PHE A 205 -3.37 -24.87 -12.79
N GLU A 206 -3.28 -25.87 -13.67
CA GLU A 206 -4.29 -26.14 -14.71
C GLU A 206 -5.68 -26.45 -14.14
N THR A 207 -5.75 -27.04 -12.94
CA THR A 207 -7.03 -27.31 -12.27
C THR A 207 -7.66 -26.07 -11.61
N ALA A 208 -6.91 -24.99 -11.49
CA ALA A 208 -7.35 -23.75 -10.85
C ALA A 208 -8.16 -22.88 -11.83
N THR A 209 -9.39 -23.29 -12.12
CA THR A 209 -10.28 -22.62 -13.09
C THR A 209 -11.39 -21.80 -12.45
N ASN A 210 -11.66 -21.95 -11.14
CA ASN A 210 -12.77 -21.26 -10.49
C ASN A 210 -12.46 -19.78 -10.28
N PRO A 211 -13.18 -18.83 -10.95
CA PRO A 211 -12.91 -17.40 -10.87
C PRO A 211 -13.03 -16.85 -9.45
N PHE A 212 -14.02 -17.29 -8.68
CA PHE A 212 -14.24 -16.80 -7.31
C PHE A 212 -13.11 -17.23 -6.38
N LEU A 213 -12.63 -18.48 -6.51
CA LEU A 213 -11.51 -18.98 -5.72
C LEU A 213 -10.23 -18.19 -6.05
N LEU A 214 -9.93 -17.97 -7.33
CA LEU A 214 -8.76 -17.23 -7.78
C LEU A 214 -8.80 -15.76 -7.31
N PHE A 215 -9.96 -15.13 -7.40
CA PHE A 215 -10.17 -13.78 -6.90
C PHE A 215 -9.95 -13.72 -5.38
N PHE A 216 -10.49 -14.68 -4.63
CA PHE A 216 -10.30 -14.75 -3.18
C PHE A 216 -8.85 -15.00 -2.79
N ILE A 217 -8.14 -15.87 -3.53
CA ILE A 217 -6.69 -16.09 -3.36
C ILE A 217 -5.93 -14.76 -3.51
N GLY A 218 -6.24 -13.97 -4.54
CA GLY A 218 -5.64 -12.65 -4.74
C GLY A 218 -5.87 -11.70 -3.55
N ILE A 219 -7.11 -11.65 -3.01
CA ILE A 219 -7.46 -10.85 -1.84
C ILE A 219 -6.64 -11.28 -0.63
N VAL A 220 -6.70 -12.57 -0.29
CA VAL A 220 -6.09 -13.11 0.94
C VAL A 220 -4.57 -12.99 0.88
N SER A 221 -3.94 -13.41 -0.24
CA SER A 221 -2.49 -13.33 -0.40
C SER A 221 -1.98 -11.90 -0.21
N THR A 222 -2.65 -10.92 -0.84
CA THR A 222 -2.24 -9.52 -0.74
C THR A 222 -2.54 -8.93 0.64
N ALA A 223 -3.67 -9.28 1.25
CA ALA A 223 -4.00 -8.84 2.60
C ALA A 223 -2.99 -9.33 3.65
N LEU A 224 -2.51 -10.56 3.50
CA LEU A 224 -1.50 -11.17 4.37
C LEU A 224 -0.11 -10.54 4.14
N VAL A 225 0.31 -10.42 2.89
CA VAL A 225 1.60 -9.80 2.52
C VAL A 225 1.58 -8.29 2.71
N GLN A 226 0.40 -7.66 2.72
CA GLN A 226 0.18 -6.21 2.76
C GLN A 226 0.86 -5.45 1.60
N SER A 227 1.13 -6.15 0.50
CA SER A 227 1.80 -5.61 -0.69
C SER A 227 1.26 -6.25 -1.96
N SER A 228 0.42 -5.52 -2.70
CA SER A 228 -0.04 -5.96 -4.02
C SER A 228 1.10 -6.06 -5.03
N SER A 229 2.09 -5.17 -4.93
CA SER A 229 3.28 -5.20 -5.79
C SER A 229 4.08 -6.48 -5.62
N ALA A 230 4.30 -6.94 -4.38
CA ALA A 230 4.99 -8.20 -4.12
C ALA A 230 4.19 -9.41 -4.66
N THR A 231 2.88 -9.47 -4.38
CA THR A 231 2.03 -10.55 -4.88
C THR A 231 2.00 -10.58 -6.40
N THR A 232 1.81 -9.44 -7.06
CA THR A 232 1.81 -9.35 -8.52
C THR A 232 3.17 -9.74 -9.12
N SER A 233 4.29 -9.38 -8.47
CA SER A 233 5.64 -9.75 -8.94
C SER A 233 5.89 -11.26 -8.87
N VAL A 234 5.37 -11.95 -7.85
CA VAL A 234 5.41 -13.43 -7.79
C VAL A 234 4.61 -14.04 -8.94
N ILE A 235 3.42 -13.51 -9.23
CA ILE A 235 2.58 -13.97 -10.35
C ILE A 235 3.29 -13.73 -11.70
N ILE A 236 3.97 -12.59 -11.85
CA ILE A 236 4.78 -12.29 -13.03
C ILE A 236 5.96 -13.29 -13.15
N ALA A 237 6.66 -13.60 -12.06
CA ALA A 237 7.75 -14.57 -12.06
C ALA A 237 7.26 -15.98 -12.44
N MET A 238 6.06 -16.39 -11.98
CA MET A 238 5.40 -17.63 -12.42
C MET A 238 5.16 -17.62 -13.93
N SER A 239 4.65 -16.51 -14.45
CA SER A 239 4.36 -16.36 -15.88
C SER A 239 5.65 -16.40 -16.73
N VAL A 240 6.75 -15.77 -16.26
CA VAL A 240 8.08 -15.85 -16.91
C VAL A 240 8.63 -17.26 -16.89
N ALA A 241 8.34 -18.05 -15.84
CA ALA A 241 8.70 -19.46 -15.76
C ALA A 241 7.89 -20.36 -16.72
N GLY A 242 6.97 -19.81 -17.50
CA GLY A 242 6.10 -20.55 -18.41
C GLY A 242 4.91 -21.23 -17.74
N LEU A 243 4.60 -20.89 -16.48
CA LEU A 243 3.44 -21.41 -15.78
C LEU A 243 2.18 -20.61 -16.16
N SER A 244 1.11 -21.33 -16.52
CA SER A 244 -0.22 -20.77 -16.73
C SER A 244 -1.17 -21.22 -15.61
N ILE A 245 -2.18 -20.40 -15.32
CA ILE A 245 -3.22 -20.71 -14.34
C ILE A 245 -4.49 -21.04 -15.10
N GLY A 246 -5.14 -22.14 -14.72
CA GLY A 246 -6.34 -22.64 -15.40
C GLY A 246 -6.07 -22.98 -16.84
N THR A 247 -6.96 -22.56 -17.72
CA THR A 247 -6.85 -22.79 -19.17
C THR A 247 -5.92 -21.76 -19.87
N GLY A 248 -5.33 -20.83 -19.13
CA GLY A 248 -4.48 -19.78 -19.68
C GLY A 248 -5.24 -18.62 -20.33
N LYS A 249 -6.55 -18.53 -20.08
CA LYS A 249 -7.42 -17.40 -20.48
C LYS A 249 -7.44 -16.31 -19.40
N ASN A 250 -8.63 -15.97 -18.90
CA ASN A 250 -8.83 -14.89 -17.93
C ASN A 250 -8.45 -15.24 -16.49
N GLU A 251 -8.10 -16.49 -16.18
CA GLU A 251 -7.97 -16.98 -14.80
C GLU A 251 -6.98 -16.17 -13.97
N ILE A 252 -5.82 -15.87 -14.53
CA ILE A 252 -4.78 -15.07 -13.83
C ILE A 252 -5.25 -13.64 -13.52
N LEU A 253 -6.14 -13.10 -14.35
CA LEU A 253 -6.68 -11.75 -14.21
C LEU A 253 -7.58 -11.63 -12.97
N TYR A 254 -8.31 -12.70 -12.60
CA TYR A 254 -9.11 -12.72 -11.38
C TYR A 254 -8.24 -12.58 -10.12
N ILE A 255 -7.05 -13.19 -10.11
CA ILE A 255 -6.11 -13.03 -8.99
C ILE A 255 -5.66 -11.57 -8.92
N ILE A 256 -5.30 -10.95 -10.05
CA ILE A 256 -4.87 -9.53 -10.10
C ILE A 256 -5.98 -8.60 -9.61
N LEU A 257 -7.23 -8.83 -9.96
CA LEU A 257 -8.36 -8.06 -9.40
C LEU A 257 -8.44 -8.20 -7.88
N GLY A 258 -8.25 -9.42 -7.37
CA GLY A 258 -8.23 -9.69 -5.93
C GLY A 258 -7.11 -8.94 -5.21
N THR A 259 -5.91 -8.83 -5.81
CA THR A 259 -4.77 -8.14 -5.19
C THR A 259 -5.06 -6.67 -4.89
N ASN A 260 -5.88 -6.01 -5.72
CA ASN A 260 -6.25 -4.61 -5.52
C ASN A 260 -7.10 -4.43 -4.25
N ILE A 261 -8.07 -5.32 -4.00
CA ILE A 261 -8.87 -5.28 -2.76
C ILE A 261 -8.01 -5.60 -1.54
N GLY A 262 -7.16 -6.63 -1.64
CA GLY A 262 -6.25 -7.02 -0.55
C GLY A 262 -5.32 -5.88 -0.11
N SER A 263 -4.90 -5.01 -1.03
CA SER A 263 -4.04 -3.85 -0.73
C SER A 263 -4.69 -2.82 0.19
N CYS A 264 -6.04 -2.78 0.26
CA CYS A 264 -6.78 -1.83 1.08
C CYS A 264 -6.62 -2.10 2.60
N VAL A 265 -6.22 -3.31 2.98
CA VAL A 265 -6.04 -3.69 4.40
C VAL A 265 -5.06 -2.75 5.09
N THR A 266 -3.97 -2.34 4.43
CA THR A 266 -2.98 -1.41 5.00
C THR A 266 -3.61 -0.06 5.38
N ALA A 267 -4.43 0.52 4.50
CA ALA A 267 -5.12 1.78 4.75
C ALA A 267 -6.18 1.64 5.85
N LEU A 268 -6.94 0.54 5.86
CA LEU A 268 -7.93 0.25 6.89
C LEU A 268 -7.28 0.11 8.27
N MET A 269 -6.19 -0.64 8.38
CA MET A 269 -5.44 -0.78 9.64
C MET A 269 -4.87 0.55 10.12
N SER A 270 -4.38 1.38 9.21
CA SER A 270 -3.83 2.70 9.57
C SER A 270 -4.89 3.67 10.07
N SER A 271 -6.16 3.47 9.73
CA SER A 271 -7.28 4.31 10.15
C SER A 271 -7.85 3.93 11.53
N ILE A 272 -7.41 2.81 12.13
CA ILE A 272 -7.84 2.39 13.46
C ILE A 272 -7.36 3.45 14.47
N GLY A 273 -8.29 3.97 15.27
CA GLY A 273 -8.01 5.04 16.24
C GLY A 273 -7.88 6.44 15.62
N ALA A 274 -7.99 6.59 14.30
CA ALA A 274 -7.94 7.88 13.62
C ALA A 274 -9.31 8.60 13.61
N SER A 275 -9.32 9.85 13.15
CA SER A 275 -10.54 10.67 13.02
C SER A 275 -11.57 10.03 12.08
N THR A 276 -12.83 10.48 12.19
CA THR A 276 -13.92 10.03 11.32
C THR A 276 -13.59 10.20 9.84
N ASN A 277 -13.00 11.33 9.46
CA ASN A 277 -12.64 11.59 8.06
C ASN A 277 -11.46 10.71 7.58
N ALA A 278 -10.52 10.38 8.44
CA ALA A 278 -9.44 9.44 8.13
C ALA A 278 -9.99 8.03 7.86
N LYS A 279 -10.95 7.56 8.67
CA LYS A 279 -11.68 6.30 8.43
C LYS A 279 -12.47 6.31 7.14
N ARG A 280 -13.13 7.45 6.82
CA ARG A 280 -13.83 7.65 5.56
C ARG A 280 -12.88 7.57 4.36
N ALA A 281 -11.68 8.15 4.45
CA ALA A 281 -10.67 8.06 3.39
C ALA A 281 -10.23 6.59 3.14
N SER A 282 -10.00 5.82 4.20
CA SER A 282 -9.68 4.39 4.08
C SER A 282 -10.84 3.57 3.50
N LEU A 283 -12.08 3.89 3.88
CA LEU A 283 -13.27 3.26 3.31
C LEU A 283 -13.43 3.61 1.81
N ILE A 284 -13.14 4.84 1.41
CA ILE A 284 -13.15 5.24 -0.01
C ILE A 284 -12.15 4.41 -0.82
N HIS A 285 -10.96 4.16 -0.29
CA HIS A 285 -9.97 3.31 -0.93
C HIS A 285 -10.52 1.88 -1.13
N LEU A 286 -11.15 1.32 -0.09
CA LEU A 286 -11.80 0.00 -0.21
C LEU A 286 -12.94 0.02 -1.24
N LEU A 287 -13.83 1.01 -1.19
CA LEU A 287 -14.97 1.10 -2.12
C LEU A 287 -14.51 1.24 -3.57
N PHE A 288 -13.47 2.04 -3.83
CA PHE A 288 -12.90 2.20 -5.18
C PHE A 288 -12.40 0.87 -5.73
N ASN A 289 -11.55 0.17 -4.97
CA ASN A 289 -10.99 -1.11 -5.41
C ASN A 289 -12.06 -2.21 -5.48
N PHE A 290 -12.98 -2.26 -4.52
CA PHE A 290 -14.05 -3.25 -4.50
C PHE A 290 -15.01 -3.10 -5.69
N LEU A 291 -15.54 -1.90 -5.91
CA LEU A 291 -16.46 -1.65 -7.02
C LEU A 291 -15.78 -1.83 -8.38
N GLY A 292 -14.54 -1.34 -8.52
CA GLY A 292 -13.76 -1.56 -9.73
C GLY A 292 -13.52 -3.04 -10.00
N SER A 293 -13.09 -3.79 -8.98
CA SER A 293 -12.86 -5.23 -9.12
C SER A 293 -14.14 -6.01 -9.47
N ILE A 294 -15.29 -5.66 -8.89
CA ILE A 294 -16.57 -6.31 -9.23
C ILE A 294 -16.97 -6.04 -10.68
N ILE A 295 -16.83 -4.79 -11.15
CA ILE A 295 -17.17 -4.44 -12.55
C ILE A 295 -16.30 -5.25 -13.51
N PHE A 296 -14.99 -5.30 -13.30
CA PHE A 296 -14.08 -6.05 -14.15
C PHE A 296 -14.24 -7.57 -13.99
N PHE A 297 -14.54 -8.05 -12.79
CA PHE A 297 -14.82 -9.47 -12.54
C PHE A 297 -16.02 -9.93 -13.38
N VAL A 298 -17.12 -9.19 -13.34
CA VAL A 298 -18.33 -9.49 -14.14
C VAL A 298 -18.01 -9.35 -15.64
N MET A 299 -17.26 -8.33 -16.05
CA MET A 299 -16.81 -8.16 -17.43
C MET A 299 -16.03 -9.39 -17.93
N LEU A 300 -15.05 -9.87 -17.14
CA LEU A 300 -14.24 -11.04 -17.48
C LEU A 300 -15.06 -12.34 -17.50
N MET A 301 -16.10 -12.46 -16.68
CA MET A 301 -17.03 -13.60 -16.73
C MET A 301 -17.89 -13.62 -17.99
N ILE A 302 -18.31 -12.44 -18.47
CA ILE A 302 -19.12 -12.31 -19.70
C ILE A 302 -18.24 -12.45 -20.94
N TRP A 303 -17.01 -11.94 -20.88
CA TRP A 303 -16.05 -11.95 -21.97
C TRP A 303 -14.90 -12.94 -21.65
N ASP A 304 -15.16 -14.22 -21.84
CA ASP A 304 -14.27 -15.31 -21.44
C ASP A 304 -12.92 -15.31 -22.17
N ASP A 305 -12.87 -14.80 -23.39
CA ASP A 305 -11.66 -14.71 -24.23
C ASP A 305 -11.06 -13.27 -24.26
N PHE A 306 -11.33 -12.46 -23.23
CA PHE A 306 -10.79 -11.10 -23.10
C PHE A 306 -9.26 -11.09 -23.19
N MET A 307 -8.59 -12.03 -22.50
CA MET A 307 -7.13 -12.16 -22.53
C MET A 307 -6.61 -12.36 -23.94
N ASP A 308 -7.23 -13.29 -24.69
CA ASP A 308 -6.80 -13.69 -26.04
C ASP A 308 -7.06 -12.59 -27.08
N VAL A 309 -8.24 -11.98 -27.04
CA VAL A 309 -8.67 -11.00 -28.05
C VAL A 309 -8.04 -9.63 -27.82
N THR A 310 -7.72 -9.28 -26.58
CA THR A 310 -7.16 -7.97 -26.22
C THR A 310 -5.67 -8.03 -25.89
N LEU A 311 -5.31 -8.63 -24.77
CA LEU A 311 -3.95 -8.54 -24.24
C LEU A 311 -2.93 -9.32 -25.05
N LYS A 312 -3.22 -10.58 -25.42
CA LYS A 312 -2.30 -11.40 -26.23
C LYS A 312 -2.12 -10.85 -27.65
N ARG A 313 -3.12 -10.14 -28.17
CA ARG A 313 -3.02 -9.50 -29.49
C ARG A 313 -1.99 -8.37 -29.55
N TRP A 314 -1.84 -7.62 -28.45
CA TRP A 314 -0.97 -6.45 -28.40
C TRP A 314 0.36 -6.73 -27.71
N PHE A 315 0.39 -7.70 -26.79
CA PHE A 315 1.56 -8.02 -25.98
C PHE A 315 1.89 -9.50 -26.07
N HIS A 316 3.09 -9.82 -26.56
CA HIS A 316 3.50 -11.23 -26.76
C HIS A 316 3.91 -11.89 -25.46
N GLU A 317 4.55 -11.15 -24.54
CA GLU A 317 5.04 -11.66 -23.27
C GLU A 317 3.93 -11.71 -22.20
N SER A 318 3.68 -12.87 -21.62
CA SER A 318 2.64 -13.07 -20.61
C SER A 318 2.81 -12.17 -19.38
N ALA A 319 4.06 -11.92 -18.97
CA ALA A 319 4.39 -10.96 -17.91
C ALA A 319 3.91 -9.55 -18.23
N THR A 320 4.09 -9.10 -19.48
CA THR A 320 3.63 -7.79 -19.95
C THR A 320 2.10 -7.74 -20.00
N GLN A 321 1.43 -8.83 -20.40
CA GLN A 321 -0.03 -8.92 -20.42
C GLN A 321 -0.61 -8.69 -19.02
N ILE A 322 -0.04 -9.33 -18.00
CA ILE A 322 -0.44 -9.18 -16.60
C ILE A 322 -0.24 -7.73 -16.12
N ALA A 323 0.93 -7.16 -16.36
CA ALA A 323 1.25 -5.80 -15.95
C ALA A 323 0.36 -4.77 -16.67
N MET A 324 0.09 -4.96 -17.97
CA MET A 324 -0.78 -4.10 -18.75
C MET A 324 -2.26 -4.21 -18.30
N PHE A 325 -2.74 -5.40 -17.99
CA PHE A 325 -4.07 -5.54 -17.40
C PHE A 325 -4.19 -4.78 -16.08
N HIS A 326 -3.20 -4.92 -15.20
CA HIS A 326 -3.18 -4.20 -13.92
C HIS A 326 -3.21 -2.68 -14.13
N THR A 327 -2.46 -2.18 -15.11
CA THR A 327 -2.46 -0.75 -15.46
C THR A 327 -3.79 -0.32 -16.06
N LEU A 328 -4.30 -1.07 -17.04
CA LEU A 328 -5.57 -0.79 -17.72
C LEU A 328 -6.72 -0.74 -16.71
N PHE A 329 -6.80 -1.73 -15.82
CA PHE A 329 -7.79 -1.80 -14.76
C PHE A 329 -7.78 -0.52 -13.90
N ASN A 330 -6.63 -0.13 -13.34
CA ASN A 330 -6.54 1.03 -12.45
C ASN A 330 -6.82 2.36 -13.17
N VAL A 331 -6.36 2.50 -14.42
CA VAL A 331 -6.61 3.69 -15.25
C VAL A 331 -8.09 3.79 -15.59
N LEU A 332 -8.71 2.72 -16.08
CA LEU A 332 -10.14 2.72 -16.45
C LEU A 332 -11.03 2.94 -15.22
N CYS A 333 -10.75 2.29 -14.09
CA CYS A 333 -11.46 2.56 -12.84
C CYS A 333 -11.36 4.04 -12.44
N THR A 334 -10.17 4.64 -12.59
CA THR A 334 -9.99 6.07 -12.27
C THR A 334 -10.78 6.95 -13.24
N VAL A 335 -10.75 6.67 -14.54
CA VAL A 335 -11.51 7.43 -15.56
C VAL A 335 -13.01 7.35 -15.29
N ILE A 336 -13.54 6.16 -14.95
CA ILE A 336 -14.97 5.93 -14.67
C ILE A 336 -15.37 6.62 -13.36
N PHE A 337 -14.58 6.47 -12.29
CA PHE A 337 -14.99 6.87 -10.94
C PHE A 337 -14.59 8.29 -10.56
N LEU A 338 -13.61 8.91 -11.21
CA LEU A 338 -13.18 10.27 -10.89
C LEU A 338 -14.30 11.33 -11.05
N PRO A 339 -15.13 11.31 -12.12
CA PRO A 339 -16.30 12.17 -12.19
C PRO A 339 -17.26 11.94 -11.02
N MET A 340 -17.39 10.68 -10.58
CA MET A 340 -18.29 10.25 -9.51
C MET A 340 -17.64 10.31 -8.12
N SER A 341 -16.47 10.93 -7.95
CA SER A 341 -15.73 10.98 -6.68
C SER A 341 -16.55 11.52 -5.51
N SER A 342 -17.50 12.44 -5.76
CA SER A 342 -18.46 12.94 -4.75
C SER A 342 -19.40 11.87 -4.22
N LEU A 343 -19.74 10.84 -5.01
CA LEU A 343 -20.55 9.70 -4.55
C LEU A 343 -19.78 8.85 -3.54
N PHE A 344 -18.49 8.63 -3.76
CA PHE A 344 -17.62 7.92 -2.81
C PHE A 344 -17.56 8.66 -1.46
N VAL A 345 -17.43 10.00 -1.51
CA VAL A 345 -17.48 10.83 -0.30
C VAL A 345 -18.82 10.68 0.40
N LYS A 346 -19.95 10.83 -0.34
CA LYS A 346 -21.29 10.65 0.23
C LYS A 346 -21.50 9.26 0.81
N ALA A 347 -21.13 8.20 0.08
CA ALA A 347 -21.24 6.83 0.55
C ALA A 347 -20.44 6.62 1.85
N SER A 348 -19.22 7.13 1.90
CA SER A 348 -18.38 7.01 3.10
C SER A 348 -18.96 7.76 4.30
N THR A 349 -19.62 8.92 4.10
CA THR A 349 -20.28 9.68 5.17
C THR A 349 -21.59 9.03 5.64
N LEU A 350 -22.30 8.32 4.76
CA LEU A 350 -23.47 7.55 5.14
C LEU A 350 -23.13 6.31 5.97
N ILE A 351 -22.05 5.61 5.59
CA ILE A 351 -21.59 4.39 6.28
C ILE A 351 -20.91 4.73 7.61
N ILE A 352 -20.01 5.71 7.60
CA ILE A 352 -19.31 6.17 8.80
C ILE A 352 -19.91 7.53 9.20
N LYS A 353 -20.86 7.49 10.11
CA LYS A 353 -21.51 8.68 10.64
C LYS A 353 -20.57 9.45 11.56
N ASP A 354 -20.76 10.78 11.65
CA ASP A 354 -20.08 11.56 12.67
C ASP A 354 -20.58 11.09 14.04
N LYS A 355 -19.66 10.71 14.91
CA LYS A 355 -20.00 10.48 16.31
C LYS A 355 -20.10 11.85 16.99
N HIS A 356 -21.28 12.14 17.53
CA HIS A 356 -21.49 13.28 18.42
C HIS A 356 -20.93 13.06 19.84
N ASP A 357 -20.23 11.95 20.04
CA ASP A 357 -19.56 11.68 21.32
C ASP A 357 -18.24 12.44 21.39
N ASP A 358 -17.89 12.88 22.59
CA ASP A 358 -16.65 13.53 23.02
C ASP A 358 -15.37 12.74 22.66
N VAL A 359 -15.23 12.32 21.39
CA VAL A 359 -13.97 11.78 20.89
C VAL A 359 -13.02 12.96 20.86
N GLU A 360 -12.08 12.89 21.74
CA GLU A 360 -11.00 13.85 21.91
C GLU A 360 -10.32 14.12 20.56
N VAL A 361 -10.76 15.18 19.86
CA VAL A 361 -10.17 15.58 18.58
C VAL A 361 -8.70 15.85 18.84
N THR A 362 -7.81 15.18 18.14
CA THR A 362 -6.38 15.46 18.16
C THR A 362 -5.86 15.59 16.74
N TYR A 363 -5.07 16.62 16.52
CA TYR A 363 -4.37 16.84 15.24
C TYR A 363 -2.97 16.22 15.22
N ILE A 364 -2.54 15.64 16.34
CA ILE A 364 -1.23 14.98 16.45
C ILE A 364 -1.32 13.56 15.92
N ASP A 365 -0.49 13.24 14.93
CA ASP A 365 -0.29 11.88 14.41
C ASP A 365 1.20 11.59 14.29
N GLU A 366 1.71 10.71 15.17
CA GLU A 366 3.13 10.36 15.20
C GLU A 366 3.61 9.65 13.93
N ARG A 367 2.70 9.03 13.16
CA ARG A 367 3.03 8.28 11.93
C ARG A 367 3.54 9.16 10.79
N ILE A 368 3.14 10.44 10.79
CA ILE A 368 3.52 11.42 9.77
C ILE A 368 4.48 12.48 10.30
N MET A 369 5.09 12.25 11.48
CA MET A 369 6.05 13.15 12.12
C MET A 369 7.37 13.31 11.34
N THR A 370 7.63 12.45 10.36
CA THR A 370 8.87 12.44 9.56
C THR A 370 9.12 13.74 8.79
N SER A 371 8.09 14.57 8.61
CA SER A 371 8.17 15.87 7.94
C SER A 371 8.09 17.01 8.93
N SER A 372 9.16 17.79 9.10
CA SER A 372 9.19 18.97 10.00
C SER A 372 8.07 19.97 9.68
N SER A 373 7.76 20.22 8.41
CA SER A 373 6.68 21.14 8.02
C SER A 373 5.29 20.62 8.43
N ILE A 374 5.06 19.31 8.30
CA ILE A 374 3.81 18.66 8.71
C ILE A 374 3.71 18.65 10.24
N ALA A 375 4.80 18.32 10.94
CA ALA A 375 4.84 18.35 12.38
C ALA A 375 4.54 19.76 12.94
N ILE A 376 5.05 20.83 12.30
CA ILE A 376 4.74 22.22 12.68
C ILE A 376 3.26 22.54 12.46
N GLU A 377 2.68 22.10 11.36
CA GLU A 377 1.25 22.34 11.09
C GLU A 377 0.34 21.56 12.06
N GLN A 378 0.71 20.34 12.43
CA GLN A 378 0.04 19.59 13.49
C GLN A 378 0.12 20.31 14.83
N LEU A 379 1.31 20.76 15.23
CA LEU A 379 1.52 21.54 16.46
C LEU A 379 0.66 22.81 16.48
N LYS A 380 0.61 23.51 15.37
CA LYS A 380 -0.22 24.73 15.23
C LYS A 380 -1.70 24.43 15.45
N LYS A 381 -2.24 23.42 14.77
CA LYS A 381 -3.65 23.04 14.89
C LYS A 381 -4.02 22.54 16.27
N GLU A 382 -3.16 21.71 16.87
CA GLU A 382 -3.40 21.24 18.24
C GLU A 382 -3.33 22.40 19.27
N LEU A 383 -2.42 23.33 19.07
CA LEU A 383 -2.32 24.54 19.90
C LEU A 383 -3.59 25.39 19.79
N MET A 384 -4.10 25.60 18.56
CA MET A 384 -5.36 26.33 18.34
C MET A 384 -6.54 25.62 19.00
N LEU A 385 -6.62 24.30 18.90
CA LEU A 385 -7.65 23.52 19.56
C LEU A 385 -7.59 23.68 21.10
N ILE A 386 -6.39 23.61 21.69
CA ILE A 386 -6.19 23.82 23.12
C ILE A 386 -6.63 25.23 23.52
N ALA A 387 -6.30 26.25 22.72
CA ALA A 387 -6.69 27.63 22.97
C ALA A 387 -8.21 27.80 22.93
N ASP A 388 -8.89 27.24 21.93
CA ASP A 388 -10.36 27.29 21.81
C ASP A 388 -11.04 26.54 22.96
N MET A 389 -10.54 25.37 23.34
CA MET A 389 -11.05 24.62 24.50
C MET A 389 -10.88 25.41 25.79
N SER A 390 -9.74 26.07 25.98
CA SER A 390 -9.45 26.89 27.16
C SER A 390 -10.38 28.10 27.24
N MET A 391 -10.59 28.80 26.13
CA MET A 391 -11.48 29.97 26.05
C MET A 391 -12.94 29.56 26.35
N ASN A 392 -13.44 28.51 25.72
CA ASN A 392 -14.80 27.98 25.96
C ASN A 392 -15.00 27.51 27.41
N THR A 393 -13.95 26.91 28.00
CA THR A 393 -13.98 26.46 29.40
C THR A 393 -13.99 27.66 30.35
N PHE A 394 -13.20 28.67 30.06
CA PHE A 394 -13.17 29.93 30.82
C PHE A 394 -14.55 30.62 30.78
N GLU A 395 -15.12 30.81 29.59
CA GLU A 395 -16.47 31.44 29.45
C GLU A 395 -17.54 30.65 30.21
N THR A 396 -17.50 29.30 30.14
CA THR A 396 -18.43 28.45 30.86
C THR A 396 -18.25 28.59 32.37
N SER A 397 -17.01 28.65 32.82
CA SER A 397 -16.66 28.84 34.25
C SER A 397 -17.10 30.19 34.77
N TYR A 398 -16.87 31.24 33.96
CA TYR A 398 -17.29 32.59 34.31
C TYR A 398 -18.82 32.73 34.42
N LYS A 399 -19.56 32.18 33.47
CA LYS A 399 -21.04 32.15 33.52
C LYS A 399 -21.54 31.39 34.77
N ALA A 400 -20.99 30.20 35.01
CA ALA A 400 -21.35 29.39 36.18
C ALA A 400 -21.09 30.14 37.50
N PHE A 401 -19.97 30.87 37.58
CA PHE A 401 -19.65 31.69 38.74
C PHE A 401 -20.67 32.82 38.92
N CYS A 402 -20.98 33.58 37.86
CA CYS A 402 -21.97 34.65 37.90
C CYS A 402 -23.36 34.17 38.28
N GLU A 403 -23.78 33.02 37.76
CA GLU A 403 -25.07 32.39 38.00
C GLU A 403 -25.11 31.60 39.33
N ARG A 404 -23.98 31.48 40.03
CA ARG A 404 -23.80 30.62 41.21
C ARG A 404 -24.23 29.17 41.02
N ASP A 405 -24.03 28.67 39.78
CA ASP A 405 -24.42 27.30 39.39
C ASP A 405 -23.29 26.32 39.67
N THR A 406 -23.36 25.66 40.86
CA THR A 406 -22.38 24.66 41.27
C THR A 406 -22.50 23.33 40.51
N THR A 407 -23.59 23.07 39.79
CA THR A 407 -23.78 21.82 39.03
C THR A 407 -22.83 21.70 37.83
N LYS A 408 -22.31 22.83 37.37
CA LYS A 408 -21.33 22.91 36.26
C LYS A 408 -19.89 22.66 36.72
N ALA A 409 -19.60 22.56 38.02
CA ALA A 409 -18.23 22.42 38.53
C ALA A 409 -17.55 21.14 38.03
N THR A 410 -18.20 19.98 38.13
CA THR A 410 -17.64 18.69 37.67
C THR A 410 -17.40 18.62 36.15
N PRO A 411 -18.36 19.03 35.30
CA PRO A 411 -18.09 19.12 33.86
C PRO A 411 -16.93 20.06 33.50
N ILE A 412 -16.79 21.19 34.18
CA ILE A 412 -15.69 22.15 33.97
C ILE A 412 -14.36 21.51 34.34
N GLN A 413 -14.27 20.85 35.52
CA GLN A 413 -13.06 20.18 35.96
C GLN A 413 -12.62 19.12 34.94
N LYS A 414 -13.56 18.31 34.44
CA LYS A 414 -13.26 17.30 33.41
C LYS A 414 -12.67 17.93 32.14
N LYS A 415 -13.17 19.11 31.71
CA LYS A 415 -12.60 19.84 30.56
C LYS A 415 -11.20 20.37 30.84
N VAL A 416 -10.95 20.87 32.05
CA VAL A 416 -9.60 21.30 32.49
C VAL A 416 -8.62 20.15 32.45
N ASP A 417 -9.01 18.98 32.93
CA ASP A 417 -8.17 17.78 32.92
C ASP A 417 -7.85 17.34 31.47
N GLN A 418 -8.81 17.41 30.56
CA GLN A 418 -8.60 17.16 29.14
C GLN A 418 -7.62 18.15 28.51
N ILE A 419 -7.75 19.45 28.80
CA ILE A 419 -6.83 20.51 28.31
C ILE A 419 -5.41 20.23 28.80
N ASN A 420 -5.25 19.86 30.07
CA ASN A 420 -3.96 19.54 30.66
C ASN A 420 -3.32 18.30 29.99
N ALA A 421 -4.10 17.23 29.78
CA ALA A 421 -3.64 16.03 29.10
C ALA A 421 -3.17 16.33 27.66
N LYS A 422 -3.93 17.14 26.90
CA LYS A 422 -3.57 17.58 25.56
C LYS A 422 -2.29 18.43 25.54
N SER A 423 -2.16 19.34 26.48
CA SER A 423 -0.96 20.18 26.62
C SER A 423 0.30 19.33 26.87
N GLN A 424 0.20 18.33 27.72
CA GLN A 424 1.30 17.39 27.97
C GLN A 424 1.65 16.56 26.72
N ASN A 425 0.65 16.06 26.00
CA ASN A 425 0.84 15.34 24.76
C ASN A 425 1.53 16.22 23.69
N LEU A 426 1.15 17.51 23.60
CA LEU A 426 1.76 18.47 22.70
C LEU A 426 3.24 18.70 23.03
N ILE A 427 3.59 18.84 24.31
CA ILE A 427 4.96 19.00 24.78
C ILE A 427 5.80 17.77 24.42
N ASN A 428 5.28 16.56 24.69
CA ASN A 428 5.95 15.31 24.35
C ASN A 428 6.16 15.17 22.84
N TYR A 429 5.15 15.50 22.04
CA TYR A 429 5.24 15.48 20.58
C TYR A 429 6.34 16.43 20.06
N ARG A 430 6.39 17.68 20.57
CA ARG A 430 7.44 18.64 20.22
C ARG A 430 8.83 18.09 20.53
N ARG A 431 9.00 17.45 21.71
CA ARG A 431 10.28 16.85 22.14
C ARG A 431 10.73 15.74 21.20
N ASN A 432 9.81 14.89 20.78
CA ASN A 432 10.07 13.79 19.83
C ASN A 432 10.33 14.31 18.42
N ALA A 433 9.65 15.38 17.98
CA ALA A 433 9.85 16.00 16.67
C ALA A 433 11.22 16.71 16.57
N ALA A 434 11.73 17.26 17.69
CA ALA A 434 13.03 17.95 17.74
C ALA A 434 14.23 16.99 17.81
N ASN A 435 14.03 15.73 18.17
CA ASN A 435 15.12 14.75 18.36
C ASN A 435 14.84 13.43 17.62
N PRO A 436 14.91 13.40 16.27
CA PRO A 436 14.57 12.21 15.48
C PRO A 436 15.59 11.06 15.61
N LYS A 437 16.72 11.27 16.28
CA LYS A 437 17.80 10.26 16.47
C LYS A 437 17.61 9.34 17.67
N SER A 438 16.59 9.48 18.46
CA SER A 438 16.35 8.67 19.67
C SER A 438 15.37 7.49 19.47
N ARG A 439 15.13 7.10 18.21
CA ARG A 439 14.27 5.93 17.88
C ARG A 439 15.01 4.84 17.13
#